data_008c0d4cb9d63bb54fe70f3d123c00bd
#
_entry.id   008c0d4cb9d63bb54fe70f3d123c00bd
#
_cell.length_a   1.000
_cell.length_b   1.000
_cell.length_c   1.000
_cell.angle_alpha   90.00
_cell.angle_beta   90.00
_cell.angle_gamma   90.00
#
_symmetry.space_group_name_H-M   'P 1'
#
loop_
_entity.id
_entity.type
_entity.pdbx_description
1 polymer ?
#
loop_
_entity_poly.entity_id
_entity_poly.type
_entity_poly.pdbx_seq_one_letter_code
_entity_poly.pdbx_strand_id
1 'polypeptide(L)'
;MTTAAFSPTLSPEVSKALANRQPVVALESTIFSNLGLPTPANREALERCLRVIRERGAVPAVTAVLDGVARIGLRDDEHERILGAARKVAERDLAVAIGEGWN
;
A
#
# COMPACT_ATOMS: atom_id res chain seq x y z
N MET A 1 8.70 22.98 9.06
CA MET A 1 8.59 22.54 8.30
C MET A 1 7.63 22.05 7.80
N THR A 2 7.57 22.01 7.09
CA THR A 2 6.29 21.77 6.71
C THR A 2 6.05 20.40 6.26
N THR A 3 5.00 19.82 6.69
CA THR A 3 4.57 18.53 6.24
C THR A 3 3.65 18.62 5.06
N ALA A 4 3.39 19.82 4.58
CA ALA A 4 2.46 20.00 3.47
C ALA A 4 2.93 19.31 2.19
N ALA A 5 4.25 19.16 2.01
CA ALA A 5 4.80 18.49 0.84
C ALA A 5 4.63 16.98 0.88
N PHE A 6 4.23 16.44 2.03
CA PHE A 6 4.07 15.02 2.22
C PHE A 6 2.63 14.69 2.51
N SER A 7 1.86 14.52 1.45
CA SER A 7 0.45 14.17 1.55
C SER A 7 0.21 12.88 0.78
N PRO A 8 -0.13 11.77 1.45
CA PRO A 8 -0.37 10.52 0.76
C PRO A 8 -1.62 10.60 -0.11
N THR A 9 -1.58 9.86 -1.21
CA THR A 9 -2.71 9.73 -2.11
C THR A 9 -3.53 8.52 -1.72
N LEU A 10 -4.80 8.70 -1.48
CA LEU A 10 -5.72 7.63 -1.14
C LEU A 10 -6.30 7.02 -2.42
N SER A 11 -6.52 5.70 -2.41
CA SER A 11 -7.30 5.10 -3.49
C SER A 11 -8.73 5.60 -3.43
N PRO A 12 -9.47 5.56 -4.54
CA PRO A 12 -10.89 5.97 -4.51
C PRO A 12 -11.70 5.18 -3.48
N GLU A 13 -11.45 3.89 -3.36
CA GLU A 13 -12.15 3.04 -2.39
C GLU A 13 -11.86 3.47 -0.95
N VAL A 14 -10.59 3.73 -0.62
CA VAL A 14 -10.20 4.16 0.72
C VAL A 14 -10.78 5.53 1.03
N SER A 15 -10.70 6.45 0.08
CA SER A 15 -11.26 7.79 0.26
C SER A 15 -12.76 7.73 0.57
N LYS A 16 -13.50 6.91 -0.17
CA LYS A 16 -14.93 6.72 0.05
C LYS A 16 -15.21 6.08 1.40
N ALA A 17 -14.42 5.09 1.77
CA ALA A 17 -14.60 4.40 3.05
C ALA A 17 -14.41 5.35 4.23
N LEU A 18 -13.37 6.18 4.17
CA LEU A 18 -13.14 7.16 5.23
C LEU A 18 -14.25 8.20 5.30
N ALA A 19 -14.75 8.66 4.15
CA ALA A 19 -15.86 9.62 4.11
C ALA A 19 -17.13 9.01 4.72
N ASN A 20 -17.34 7.72 4.55
CA ASN A 20 -18.52 7.01 5.05
C ASN A 20 -18.29 6.38 6.42
N ARG A 21 -17.16 6.65 7.06
CA ARG A 21 -16.79 6.10 8.36
C ARG A 21 -16.78 4.58 8.39
N GLN A 22 -16.42 3.95 7.28
CA GLN A 22 -16.22 2.51 7.22
C GLN A 22 -14.82 2.18 7.76
N PRO A 23 -14.65 1.01 8.41
CA PRO A 23 -13.33 0.61 8.89
C PRO A 23 -12.37 0.35 7.73
N VAL A 24 -11.14 0.80 7.88
CA VAL A 24 -10.07 0.62 6.89
C VAL A 24 -8.91 -0.07 7.60
N VAL A 25 -8.39 -1.13 6.99
CA VAL A 25 -7.24 -1.86 7.51
C VAL A 25 -6.05 -1.62 6.58
N ALA A 26 -5.03 -0.96 7.09
CA ALA A 26 -3.82 -0.72 6.33
C ALA A 26 -2.95 -1.98 6.32
N LEU A 27 -2.42 -2.31 5.15
CA LEU A 27 -1.52 -3.44 4.96
C LEU A 27 -0.16 -2.93 4.52
N GLU A 28 0.88 -3.30 5.24
CA GLU A 28 2.25 -3.08 4.84
C GLU A 28 2.53 -3.93 3.60
N SER A 29 3.38 -3.48 2.68
CA SER A 29 3.58 -4.15 1.40
C SER A 29 4.90 -4.91 1.27
N THR A 30 5.87 -4.69 2.14
CA THR A 30 7.18 -5.32 2.04
C THR A 30 7.09 -6.85 2.06
N ILE A 31 6.21 -7.40 2.89
CA ILE A 31 6.07 -8.85 3.03
C ILE A 31 5.61 -9.52 1.73
N PHE A 32 4.89 -8.79 0.88
CA PHE A 32 4.37 -9.32 -0.38
C PHE A 32 5.36 -9.13 -1.54
N SER A 33 6.45 -8.41 -1.31
CA SER A 33 7.47 -8.16 -2.32
C SER A 33 8.55 -9.24 -2.29
N ASN A 34 9.56 -9.08 -3.13
CA ASN A 34 10.72 -9.97 -3.15
C ASN A 34 11.51 -9.95 -1.83
N LEU A 35 11.25 -8.98 -0.95
CA LEU A 35 11.90 -8.91 0.36
C LEU A 35 11.19 -9.77 1.42
N GLY A 36 10.01 -10.25 1.11
CA GLY A 36 9.21 -11.07 2.02
C GLY A 36 9.00 -12.48 1.49
N LEU A 37 7.74 -12.79 1.20
CA LEU A 37 7.37 -14.14 0.79
C LEU A 37 7.79 -14.45 -0.66
N PRO A 38 8.24 -15.69 -0.95
CA PRO A 38 8.57 -16.06 -2.32
C PRO A 38 7.31 -16.21 -3.19
N THR A 39 7.51 -16.10 -4.50
CA THR A 39 6.47 -16.39 -5.48
C THR A 39 6.21 -17.90 -5.52
N PRO A 40 4.96 -18.38 -5.57
CA PRO A 40 3.70 -17.62 -5.65
C PRO A 40 3.05 -17.35 -4.28
N ALA A 41 3.69 -17.71 -3.19
CA ALA A 41 3.12 -17.54 -1.85
C ALA A 41 2.79 -16.09 -1.54
N ASN A 42 3.59 -15.15 -2.04
CA ASN A 42 3.36 -13.72 -1.84
C ASN A 42 2.01 -13.27 -2.42
N ARG A 43 1.70 -13.67 -3.65
CA ARG A 43 0.44 -13.33 -4.29
C ARG A 43 -0.74 -13.98 -3.56
N GLU A 44 -0.60 -15.24 -3.21
CA GLU A 44 -1.65 -15.97 -2.51
C GLU A 44 -1.94 -15.34 -1.15
N ALA A 45 -0.91 -14.93 -0.42
CA ALA A 45 -1.05 -14.27 0.87
C ALA A 45 -1.76 -12.93 0.72
N LEU A 46 -1.38 -12.13 -0.27
CA LEU A 46 -2.02 -10.84 -0.51
C LEU A 46 -3.51 -11.02 -0.83
N GLU A 47 -3.83 -11.90 -1.77
CA GLU A 47 -5.22 -12.16 -2.15
C GLU A 47 -6.05 -12.63 -0.95
N ARG A 48 -5.47 -13.48 -0.13
CA ARG A 48 -6.15 -13.99 1.07
C ARG A 48 -6.39 -12.88 2.08
N CYS A 49 -5.40 -12.03 2.33
CA CYS A 49 -5.55 -10.90 3.24
C CYS A 49 -6.66 -9.95 2.77
N LEU A 50 -6.65 -9.60 1.48
CA LEU A 50 -7.67 -8.72 0.93
C LEU A 50 -9.07 -9.32 1.11
N ARG A 51 -9.22 -10.60 0.80
CA ARG A 51 -10.51 -11.28 0.91
C ARG A 51 -11.01 -11.32 2.36
N VAL A 52 -10.15 -11.71 3.31
CA VAL A 52 -10.55 -11.84 4.71
C VAL A 52 -10.96 -10.48 5.29
N ILE A 53 -10.23 -9.42 4.95
CA ILE A 53 -10.56 -8.08 5.42
C ILE A 53 -11.95 -7.68 4.91
N ARG A 54 -12.22 -7.91 3.62
CA ARG A 54 -13.52 -7.57 3.03
C ARG A 54 -14.66 -8.40 3.62
N GLU A 55 -14.41 -9.69 3.87
CA GLU A 55 -15.41 -10.56 4.48
C GLU A 55 -15.78 -10.11 5.88
N ARG A 56 -14.88 -9.42 6.56
CA ARG A 56 -15.11 -8.89 7.91
C ARG A 56 -15.69 -7.47 7.89
N GLY A 57 -16.04 -6.95 6.73
CA GLY A 57 -16.71 -5.67 6.61
C GLY A 57 -15.77 -4.47 6.60
N ALA A 58 -14.48 -4.67 6.43
CA ALA A 58 -13.51 -3.58 6.35
C ALA A 58 -12.99 -3.41 4.92
N VAL A 59 -12.39 -2.26 4.65
CA VAL A 59 -11.76 -1.96 3.37
C VAL A 59 -10.25 -2.08 3.54
N PRO A 60 -9.58 -2.96 2.76
CA PRO A 60 -8.13 -3.08 2.84
C PRO A 60 -7.44 -1.92 2.11
N ALA A 61 -6.37 -1.43 2.70
CA ALA A 61 -5.58 -0.35 2.13
C ALA A 61 -4.11 -0.77 2.11
N VAL A 62 -3.66 -1.31 0.99
CA VAL A 62 -2.23 -1.63 0.83
C VAL A 62 -1.46 -0.32 0.73
N THR A 63 -0.41 -0.18 1.52
CA THR A 63 0.41 1.02 1.55
C THR A 63 1.71 0.79 0.79
N ALA A 64 2.13 1.78 0.01
CA ALA A 64 3.34 1.69 -0.78
C ALA A 64 3.77 3.08 -1.24
N VAL A 65 5.00 3.18 -1.72
CA VAL A 65 5.45 4.34 -2.48
C VAL A 65 5.60 3.87 -3.92
N LEU A 66 4.82 4.46 -4.82
CA LEU A 66 4.87 4.15 -6.25
C LEU A 66 5.16 5.43 -7.03
N ASP A 67 6.20 5.38 -7.87
CA ASP A 67 6.61 6.52 -8.69
C ASP A 67 6.82 7.79 -7.86
N GLY A 68 7.35 7.64 -6.65
CA GLY A 68 7.61 8.75 -5.74
C GLY A 68 6.37 9.28 -5.02
N VAL A 69 5.23 8.59 -5.12
CA VAL A 69 4.00 9.00 -4.46
C VAL A 69 3.66 8.01 -3.35
N ALA A 70 3.50 8.51 -2.13
CA ALA A 70 3.04 7.68 -1.01
C ALA A 70 1.56 7.39 -1.20
N ARG A 71 1.22 6.11 -1.16
CA ARG A 71 -0.14 5.63 -1.45
C ARG A 71 -0.71 4.94 -0.22
N ILE A 72 -1.96 5.24 0.07
CA ILE A 72 -2.76 4.51 1.06
C ILE A 72 -3.94 3.92 0.32
N GLY A 73 -3.83 2.63 0.03
CA GLY A 73 -4.75 1.93 -0.84
C GLY A 73 -4.24 1.94 -2.28
N LEU A 74 -4.25 0.76 -2.87
CA LEU A 74 -3.91 0.56 -4.27
C LEU A 74 -5.12 -0.04 -4.97
N ARG A 75 -5.27 0.26 -6.26
CA ARG A 75 -6.27 -0.41 -7.08
C ARG A 75 -5.83 -1.84 -7.33
N ASP A 76 -6.78 -2.70 -7.68
CA ASP A 76 -6.48 -4.11 -7.91
C ASP A 76 -5.39 -4.31 -8.98
N ASP A 77 -5.42 -3.50 -10.03
CA ASP A 77 -4.43 -3.58 -11.09
C ASP A 77 -3.04 -3.08 -10.66
N GLU A 78 -2.96 -2.33 -9.58
CA GLU A 78 -1.69 -1.83 -9.05
C GLU A 78 -1.01 -2.82 -8.11
N HIS A 79 -1.71 -3.83 -7.63
CA HIS A 79 -1.12 -4.81 -6.70
C HIS A 79 0.06 -5.55 -7.31
N GLU A 80 0.07 -5.75 -8.63
CA GLU A 80 1.20 -6.37 -9.32
C GLU A 80 2.51 -5.62 -9.05
N ARG A 81 2.44 -4.31 -8.87
CA ARG A 81 3.62 -3.46 -8.72
C ARG A 81 4.35 -3.68 -7.40
N ILE A 82 3.69 -4.25 -6.39
CA ILE A 82 4.31 -4.49 -5.09
C ILE A 82 4.78 -5.94 -4.92
N LEU A 83 4.44 -6.81 -5.85
CA LEU A 83 4.76 -8.24 -5.73
C LEU A 83 6.17 -8.60 -6.19
N GLY A 84 6.87 -7.67 -6.82
CA GLY A 84 8.20 -7.89 -7.36
C GLY A 84 9.30 -7.19 -6.59
N ALA A 85 10.29 -6.68 -7.31
CA ALA A 85 11.42 -5.99 -6.72
C ALA A 85 10.98 -4.72 -5.99
N ALA A 86 11.47 -4.54 -4.79
CA ALA A 86 11.06 -3.42 -3.94
C ALA A 86 12.18 -3.02 -3.00
N ARG A 87 12.03 -1.84 -2.43
CA ARG A 87 12.87 -1.34 -1.34
C ARG A 87 11.98 -1.12 -0.14
N LYS A 88 12.49 -1.44 1.04
CA LYS A 88 11.76 -1.12 2.26
C LYS A 88 11.91 0.37 2.56
N VAL A 89 10.78 1.04 2.83
CA VAL A 89 10.76 2.46 3.17
C VAL A 89 10.25 2.62 4.60
N ALA A 90 11.10 3.15 5.47
CA ALA A 90 10.72 3.55 6.81
C ALA A 90 10.43 5.06 6.80
N GLU A 91 9.87 5.58 7.88
CA GLU A 91 9.51 7.00 7.95
C GLU A 91 10.67 7.91 7.54
N ARG A 92 11.88 7.61 8.00
CA ARG A 92 13.07 8.41 7.69
C ARG A 92 13.43 8.44 6.21
N ASP A 93 12.93 7.45 5.44
CA ASP A 93 13.27 7.30 4.02
C ASP A 93 12.24 7.94 3.09
N LEU A 94 11.09 8.36 3.62
CA LEU A 94 9.98 8.82 2.78
C LEU A 94 10.32 10.00 1.90
N ALA A 95 11.01 11.00 2.44
CA ALA A 95 11.35 12.17 1.66
C ALA A 95 12.25 11.81 0.48
N VAL A 96 13.20 10.91 0.69
CA VAL A 96 14.12 10.43 -0.36
C VAL A 96 13.35 9.59 -1.38
N ALA A 97 12.51 8.67 -0.91
CA ALA A 97 11.73 7.81 -1.78
C ALA A 97 10.81 8.62 -2.70
N ILE A 98 10.15 9.63 -2.16
CA ILE A 98 9.27 10.50 -2.93
C ILE A 98 10.06 11.36 -3.88
N GLY A 99 11.15 11.98 -3.41
CA GLY A 99 11.99 12.86 -4.22
C GLY A 99 12.70 12.13 -5.35
N GLU A 100 13.04 10.85 -5.16
CA GLU A 100 13.72 10.03 -6.18
C GLU A 100 12.79 9.16 -7.00
N GLY A 101 11.48 9.21 -6.74
CA GLY A 101 10.51 8.44 -7.51
C GLY A 101 10.57 6.94 -7.26
N TRP A 102 10.88 6.52 -6.05
CA TRP A 102 10.96 5.09 -5.70
C TRP A 102 9.60 4.38 -5.83
N ASN A 103 9.70 3.10 -6.07
CA ASN A 103 8.55 2.18 -6.04
C ASN A 103 8.67 1.22 -4.87
#